data_34f7ec42af3f1aa78bd9bbffd91b7ed9
#
_entry.id   34f7ec42af3f1aa78bd9bbffd91b7ed9
#
_cell.length_a   1.000
_cell.length_b   1.000
_cell.length_c   1.000
_cell.angle_alpha   90.00
_cell.angle_beta   90.00
_cell.angle_gamma   90.00
#
_symmetry.space_group_name_H-M   'P 1'
#
loop_
_entity.id
_entity.type
_entity.pdbx_description
1 polymer ?
#
loop_
_entity_poly.entity_id
_entity_poly.type
_entity_poly.pdbx_seq_one_letter_code
_entity_poly.pdbx_strand_id
1 'polypeptide(L)'
;VLAKQKKDDPDRQPSAADGQQTPADTAEPAEGLLPTFVKGETGPHKPTLTEKHTTPPPYYTEATLLRAMETAGKFVDNEELRAAMKENGIGRPSSRAAIIETLFRRHYIRREKKRIVATATGKALIDIIHEELLKSPELTGIWEKKLRDIEHKQYDAGQFISELKEQITAIVNQVLADNSNRKLELTED
;
A
#
# COMPACT_ATOMS: atom_id res chain seq x y z
N VAL A 1 -12.48 -37.91 28.23
CA VAL A 1 -12.28 -38.03 29.70
C VAL A 1 -10.88 -37.58 29.99
N LEU A 2 -10.68 -36.35 30.44
CA LEU A 2 -9.68 -35.90 31.43
C LEU A 2 -9.66 -34.34 31.42
N ALA A 3 -10.35 -33.80 32.43
CA ALA A 3 -10.29 -32.41 32.81
C ALA A 3 -8.90 -32.07 33.38
N LYS A 4 -8.26 -30.98 32.93
CA LYS A 4 -7.11 -30.38 33.62
C LYS A 4 -7.55 -29.14 34.36
N GLN A 5 -7.41 -29.27 35.68
CA GLN A 5 -7.67 -28.26 36.70
C GLN A 5 -6.77 -27.03 36.52
N LYS A 6 -7.37 -25.88 36.67
CA LYS A 6 -6.74 -24.57 36.81
C LYS A 6 -6.18 -24.45 38.25
N LYS A 7 -4.89 -24.22 38.38
CA LYS A 7 -4.25 -23.84 39.66
C LYS A 7 -4.41 -22.34 39.85
N ASP A 8 -5.11 -21.98 40.92
CA ASP A 8 -5.14 -20.61 41.46
C ASP A 8 -3.81 -20.30 42.16
N ASP A 9 -3.25 -19.16 41.90
CA ASP A 9 -2.06 -18.61 42.55
C ASP A 9 -2.51 -17.43 43.46
N PRO A 10 -2.36 -17.51 44.80
CA PRO A 10 -2.95 -16.55 45.73
C PRO A 10 -2.01 -15.44 46.18
N ASP A 11 -1.06 -14.97 45.36
CA ASP A 11 -0.17 -13.86 45.76
C ASP A 11 -0.08 -12.75 44.71
N ARG A 12 -1.11 -11.91 44.68
CA ARG A 12 -1.01 -10.61 44.02
C ARG A 12 -1.67 -9.53 44.88
N GLN A 13 -0.87 -8.95 45.75
CA GLN A 13 -1.24 -7.73 46.50
C GLN A 13 -1.40 -6.55 45.51
N PRO A 14 -2.38 -5.66 45.73
CA PRO A 14 -2.51 -4.41 45.00
C PRO A 14 -1.58 -3.34 45.57
N SER A 15 -0.67 -2.87 44.74
CA SER A 15 0.11 -1.63 45.03
C SER A 15 -0.76 -0.40 44.73
N ALA A 16 -0.96 0.39 45.77
CA ALA A 16 -1.70 1.64 45.71
C ALA A 16 -0.83 2.79 45.18
N ALA A 17 -1.52 3.68 44.47
CA ALA A 17 -1.31 5.11 44.32
C ALA A 17 0.02 5.62 43.73
N ASP A 18 -0.02 6.22 42.56
CA ASP A 18 0.31 7.65 42.50
C ASP A 18 -0.48 8.32 41.37
N GLY A 19 -1.21 9.37 41.72
CA GLY A 19 -2.01 10.17 40.85
C GLY A 19 -1.14 11.18 40.12
N GLN A 20 -1.03 11.06 38.82
CA GLN A 20 -0.67 12.18 37.94
C GLN A 20 -1.75 12.35 36.88
N GLN A 21 -2.53 13.39 37.08
CA GLN A 21 -3.46 13.94 36.12
C GLN A 21 -2.66 14.43 34.91
N THR A 22 -2.77 13.71 33.79
CA THR A 22 -2.43 14.21 32.46
C THR A 22 -3.61 15.05 31.94
N PRO A 23 -3.34 16.19 31.29
CA PRO A 23 -4.40 17.09 30.83
C PRO A 23 -5.17 16.45 29.68
N ALA A 24 -6.48 16.52 29.82
CA ALA A 24 -7.52 16.47 28.81
C ALA A 24 -7.15 15.89 27.46
N ASP A 25 -7.38 14.61 27.35
CA ASP A 25 -7.66 13.91 26.11
C ASP A 25 -8.85 14.61 25.46
N THR A 26 -8.63 15.27 24.33
CA THR A 26 -9.69 15.77 23.47
C THR A 26 -10.39 14.55 22.89
N ALA A 27 -11.43 14.11 23.57
CA ALA A 27 -12.33 13.09 23.05
C ALA A 27 -12.78 13.52 21.66
N GLU A 28 -12.46 12.72 20.63
CA GLU A 28 -13.11 12.82 19.34
C GLU A 28 -14.62 12.76 19.58
N PRO A 29 -15.42 13.66 18.98
CA PRO A 29 -16.86 13.58 19.12
C PRO A 29 -17.30 12.21 18.61
N ALA A 30 -17.89 11.40 19.48
CA ALA A 30 -18.56 10.18 19.11
C ALA A 30 -19.43 10.48 17.89
N GLU A 31 -19.38 9.66 16.85
CA GLU A 31 -20.28 9.77 15.69
C GLU A 31 -21.71 9.76 16.24
N GLY A 32 -22.24 10.96 16.48
CA GLY A 32 -23.53 11.14 17.12
C GLY A 32 -24.62 10.67 16.16
N LEU A 33 -25.43 9.74 16.60
CA LEU A 33 -26.69 9.47 15.97
C LEU A 33 -27.42 10.83 15.78
N LEU A 34 -27.69 11.18 14.52
CA LEU A 34 -28.43 12.40 14.22
C LEU A 34 -29.77 12.39 14.95
N PRO A 35 -30.14 13.46 15.65
CA PRO A 35 -31.43 13.54 16.31
C PRO A 35 -32.56 13.44 15.28
N THR A 36 -33.72 12.96 15.71
CA THR A 36 -34.89 12.90 14.86
C THR A 36 -35.40 14.32 14.64
N PHE A 37 -35.26 14.83 13.42
CA PHE A 37 -35.74 16.17 13.05
C PHE A 37 -37.21 16.14 12.70
N VAL A 38 -37.98 17.17 13.16
CA VAL A 38 -39.34 17.38 12.79
C VAL A 38 -39.45 18.53 11.76
N LYS A 39 -40.29 18.37 10.74
CA LYS A 39 -40.45 19.40 9.69
C LYS A 39 -40.96 20.73 10.32
N GLY A 40 -40.15 21.77 10.16
CA GLY A 40 -40.45 23.10 10.72
C GLY A 40 -39.87 23.37 12.11
N GLU A 41 -39.11 22.45 12.65
CA GLU A 41 -38.32 22.65 13.87
C GLU A 41 -37.30 23.78 13.69
N THR A 42 -37.31 24.74 14.62
CA THR A 42 -36.32 25.82 14.69
C THR A 42 -35.70 25.82 16.08
N GLY A 43 -34.38 25.95 16.13
CA GLY A 43 -33.65 25.98 17.39
C GLY A 43 -32.51 26.99 17.38
N PRO A 44 -31.97 27.35 18.54
CA PRO A 44 -30.81 28.22 18.61
C PRO A 44 -29.59 27.52 17.95
N HIS A 45 -29.06 28.15 16.93
CA HIS A 45 -27.88 27.65 16.23
C HIS A 45 -26.67 28.56 16.47
N LYS A 46 -25.60 28.01 17.03
CA LYS A 46 -24.32 28.70 17.19
C LYS A 46 -23.32 28.08 16.24
N PRO A 47 -23.08 28.67 15.06
CA PRO A 47 -22.12 28.14 14.12
C PRO A 47 -20.71 28.30 14.68
N THR A 48 -19.91 27.25 14.58
CA THR A 48 -18.48 27.25 14.90
C THR A 48 -17.69 26.94 13.64
N LEU A 49 -16.76 27.83 13.28
CA LEU A 49 -15.80 27.59 12.20
C LEU A 49 -14.55 26.94 12.80
N THR A 50 -14.22 25.74 12.34
CA THR A 50 -13.00 25.06 12.73
C THR A 50 -12.08 24.96 11.52
N GLU A 51 -10.91 25.58 11.59
CA GLU A 51 -9.88 25.42 10.59
C GLU A 51 -9.18 24.07 10.78
N LYS A 52 -9.16 23.26 9.73
CA LYS A 52 -8.47 21.96 9.71
C LYS A 52 -7.49 21.92 8.53
N HIS A 53 -6.32 21.38 8.78
CA HIS A 53 -5.31 21.16 7.74
C HIS A 53 -5.24 19.67 7.42
N THR A 54 -5.12 19.35 6.13
CA THR A 54 -4.82 17.98 5.70
C THR A 54 -3.40 17.62 6.04
N THR A 55 -3.18 16.41 6.52
CA THR A 55 -1.83 15.87 6.77
C THR A 55 -1.44 14.90 5.65
N PRO A 56 -0.16 14.87 5.25
CA PRO A 56 0.29 13.91 4.25
C PRO A 56 0.14 12.48 4.79
N PRO A 57 -0.05 11.48 3.90
CA PRO A 57 -0.13 10.09 4.32
C PRO A 57 1.17 9.66 5.03
N PRO A 58 1.10 8.78 6.03
CA PRO A 58 2.27 8.29 6.75
C PRO A 58 3.16 7.46 5.83
N TYR A 59 4.47 7.44 6.11
CA TYR A 59 5.40 6.55 5.43
C TYR A 59 5.02 5.09 5.64
N TYR A 60 5.30 4.25 4.65
CA TYR A 60 5.11 2.82 4.77
C TYR A 60 6.02 2.20 5.84
N THR A 61 5.49 1.20 6.51
CA THR A 61 6.25 0.18 7.25
C THR A 61 6.28 -1.09 6.39
N GLU A 62 7.08 -2.08 6.74
CA GLU A 62 7.10 -3.35 6.00
C GLU A 62 5.71 -3.99 5.94
N ALA A 63 4.99 -4.00 7.06
CA ALA A 63 3.63 -4.55 7.12
C ALA A 63 2.64 -3.77 6.25
N THR A 64 2.68 -2.43 6.27
CA THR A 64 1.78 -1.62 5.45
C THR A 64 2.15 -1.66 3.98
N LEU A 65 3.43 -1.83 3.61
CA LEU A 65 3.87 -2.03 2.24
C LEU A 65 3.41 -3.38 1.69
N LEU A 66 3.56 -4.47 2.47
CA LEU A 66 3.01 -5.78 2.11
C LEU A 66 1.49 -5.71 1.86
N ARG A 67 0.77 -5.02 2.74
CA ARG A 67 -0.67 -4.81 2.57
C ARG A 67 -1.00 -3.97 1.33
N ALA A 68 -0.20 -2.93 1.04
CA ALA A 68 -0.36 -2.13 -0.18
C ALA A 68 -0.14 -2.96 -1.46
N MET A 69 0.85 -3.86 -1.46
CA MET A 69 1.06 -4.82 -2.57
C MET A 69 -0.13 -5.76 -2.73
N GLU A 70 -0.68 -6.27 -1.63
CA GLU A 70 -1.86 -7.14 -1.63
C GLU A 70 -3.10 -6.43 -2.17
N THR A 71 -3.29 -5.18 -1.81
CA THR A 71 -4.45 -4.38 -2.21
C THR A 71 -4.14 -3.41 -3.34
N ALA A 72 -3.14 -3.68 -4.17
CA ALA A 72 -2.65 -2.77 -5.20
C ALA A 72 -3.69 -2.39 -6.25
N GLY A 73 -4.71 -3.23 -6.46
CA GLY A 73 -5.86 -2.89 -7.30
C GLY A 73 -6.57 -1.59 -6.91
N LYS A 74 -6.46 -1.14 -5.65
CA LYS A 74 -7.05 0.14 -5.21
C LYS A 74 -6.42 1.37 -5.88
N PHE A 75 -5.21 1.23 -6.41
CA PHE A 75 -4.48 2.29 -7.10
C PHE A 75 -4.71 2.28 -8.61
N VAL A 76 -5.57 1.40 -9.11
CA VAL A 76 -5.92 1.27 -10.52
C VAL A 76 -7.29 1.91 -10.75
N ASP A 77 -7.36 2.87 -11.69
CA ASP A 77 -8.59 3.58 -11.98
C ASP A 77 -9.58 2.74 -12.79
N ASN A 78 -9.07 1.89 -13.69
CA ASN A 78 -9.89 1.01 -14.50
C ASN A 78 -10.52 -0.10 -13.66
N GLU A 79 -11.86 -0.20 -13.69
CA GLU A 79 -12.62 -1.13 -12.85
C GLU A 79 -12.39 -2.60 -13.20
N GLU A 80 -12.22 -2.92 -14.50
CA GLU A 80 -11.93 -4.30 -14.95
C GLU A 80 -10.55 -4.75 -14.48
N LEU A 81 -9.54 -3.89 -14.62
CA LEU A 81 -8.18 -4.18 -14.16
C LEU A 81 -8.12 -4.25 -12.63
N ARG A 82 -8.87 -3.39 -11.95
CA ARG A 82 -9.04 -3.45 -10.50
C ARG A 82 -9.63 -4.78 -10.05
N ALA A 83 -10.67 -5.25 -10.73
CA ALA A 83 -11.29 -6.56 -10.45
C ALA A 83 -10.30 -7.71 -10.72
N ALA A 84 -9.51 -7.65 -11.81
CA ALA A 84 -8.49 -8.64 -12.11
C ALA A 84 -7.40 -8.74 -11.02
N MET A 85 -7.03 -7.61 -10.42
CA MET A 85 -6.01 -7.54 -9.37
C MET A 85 -6.55 -7.81 -7.95
N LYS A 86 -7.86 -7.91 -7.77
CA LYS A 86 -8.49 -8.01 -6.44
C LYS A 86 -8.02 -9.24 -5.65
N GLU A 87 -7.75 -10.33 -6.33
CA GLU A 87 -7.35 -11.59 -5.69
C GLU A 87 -5.84 -11.70 -5.49
N ASN A 88 -5.04 -11.19 -6.43
CA ASN A 88 -3.60 -11.43 -6.45
C ASN A 88 -2.76 -10.22 -6.03
N GLY A 89 -3.22 -8.99 -6.27
CA GLY A 89 -2.42 -7.78 -6.04
C GLY A 89 -1.13 -7.77 -6.88
N ILE A 90 -0.07 -7.16 -6.35
CA ILE A 90 1.28 -7.19 -6.96
C ILE A 90 2.10 -8.27 -6.27
N GLY A 91 2.60 -9.21 -7.06
CA GLY A 91 3.39 -10.36 -6.61
C GLY A 91 2.57 -11.39 -5.83
N ARG A 92 3.02 -12.63 -5.87
CA ARG A 92 2.38 -13.71 -5.09
C ARG A 92 2.68 -13.54 -3.60
N PRO A 93 1.78 -13.97 -2.70
CA PRO A 93 2.00 -13.87 -1.25
C PRO A 93 3.37 -14.38 -0.80
N SER A 94 3.81 -15.52 -1.35
CA SER A 94 5.11 -16.15 -1.03
C SER A 94 6.33 -15.36 -1.51
N SER A 95 6.20 -14.48 -2.50
CA SER A 95 7.33 -13.75 -3.10
C SER A 95 7.41 -12.28 -2.64
N ARG A 96 6.36 -11.71 -2.08
CA ARG A 96 6.31 -10.28 -1.70
C ARG A 96 7.42 -9.89 -0.74
N ALA A 97 7.67 -10.69 0.30
CA ALA A 97 8.75 -10.42 1.25
C ALA A 97 10.12 -10.41 0.57
N ALA A 98 10.38 -11.37 -0.33
CA ALA A 98 11.63 -11.44 -1.08
C ALA A 98 11.81 -10.26 -2.05
N ILE A 99 10.71 -9.75 -2.62
CA ILE A 99 10.73 -8.53 -3.45
C ILE A 99 11.17 -7.34 -2.62
N ILE A 100 10.53 -7.10 -1.47
CA ILE A 100 10.88 -5.99 -0.57
C ILE A 100 12.34 -6.11 -0.10
N GLU A 101 12.78 -7.31 0.28
CA GLU A 101 14.16 -7.54 0.69
C GLU A 101 15.16 -7.29 -0.46
N THR A 102 14.76 -7.56 -1.70
CA THR A 102 15.57 -7.23 -2.87
C THR A 102 15.71 -5.71 -3.06
N LEU A 103 14.65 -4.93 -2.80
CA LEU A 103 14.71 -3.47 -2.85
C LEU A 103 15.69 -2.91 -1.79
N PHE A 104 15.69 -3.47 -0.57
CA PHE A 104 16.67 -3.12 0.46
C PHE A 104 18.08 -3.49 0.04
N ARG A 105 18.32 -4.71 -0.44
CA ARG A 105 19.63 -5.19 -0.88
C ARG A 105 20.22 -4.37 -2.04
N ARG A 106 19.35 -3.82 -2.89
CA ARG A 106 19.76 -2.95 -4.00
C ARG A 106 19.84 -1.49 -3.62
N HIS A 107 19.64 -1.15 -2.35
CA HIS A 107 19.66 0.22 -1.83
C HIS A 107 18.66 1.18 -2.52
N TYR A 108 17.54 0.66 -3.03
CA TYR A 108 16.48 1.51 -3.58
C TYR A 108 15.59 2.09 -2.48
N ILE A 109 15.49 1.37 -1.36
CA ILE A 109 14.79 1.78 -0.15
C ILE A 109 15.66 1.50 1.08
N ARG A 110 15.45 2.26 2.15
CA ARG A 110 16.12 2.05 3.44
C ARG A 110 15.13 2.08 4.59
N ARG A 111 15.54 1.47 5.72
CA ARG A 111 14.78 1.53 6.96
C ARG A 111 15.21 2.74 7.78
N GLU A 112 14.27 3.58 8.15
CA GLU A 112 14.45 4.63 9.16
C GLU A 112 13.56 4.33 10.35
N LYS A 113 14.12 3.71 11.40
CA LYS A 113 13.36 3.16 12.53
C LYS A 113 12.33 2.13 12.02
N LYS A 114 11.02 2.45 12.12
CA LYS A 114 9.92 1.60 11.62
C LYS A 114 9.42 2.02 10.23
N ARG A 115 10.00 3.06 9.63
CA ARG A 115 9.56 3.62 8.33
C ARG A 115 10.43 3.09 7.20
N ILE A 116 9.83 2.93 6.05
CA ILE A 116 10.54 2.68 4.78
C ILE A 116 10.60 4.00 4.02
N VAL A 117 11.80 4.37 3.61
CA VAL A 117 12.06 5.60 2.86
C VAL A 117 12.77 5.24 1.56
N ALA A 118 12.38 5.88 0.46
CA ALA A 118 13.09 5.76 -0.81
C ALA A 118 14.44 6.50 -0.74
N THR A 119 15.49 5.87 -1.20
CA THR A 119 16.83 6.48 -1.31
C THR A 119 16.94 7.39 -2.53
N ALA A 120 18.00 8.17 -2.63
CA ALA A 120 18.29 8.96 -3.83
C ALA A 120 18.42 8.07 -5.07
N THR A 121 19.13 6.93 -4.94
CA THR A 121 19.27 5.92 -6.00
C THR A 121 17.92 5.34 -6.44
N GLY A 122 17.03 5.03 -5.48
CA GLY A 122 15.69 4.52 -5.79
C GLY A 122 14.83 5.53 -6.54
N LYS A 123 14.90 6.81 -6.17
CA LYS A 123 14.21 7.90 -6.87
C LYS A 123 14.77 8.09 -8.29
N ALA A 124 16.10 8.17 -8.43
CA ALA A 124 16.76 8.32 -9.71
C ALA A 124 16.43 7.16 -10.67
N LEU A 125 16.29 5.92 -10.16
CA LEU A 125 15.86 4.78 -10.97
C LEU A 125 14.47 5.03 -11.57
N ILE A 126 13.50 5.49 -10.77
CA ILE A 126 12.15 5.78 -11.26
C ILE A 126 12.15 6.91 -12.28
N ASP A 127 12.99 7.93 -12.08
CA ASP A 127 13.12 9.07 -13.01
C ASP A 127 13.74 8.67 -14.36
N ILE A 128 14.61 7.67 -14.37
CA ILE A 128 15.24 7.13 -15.60
C ILE A 128 14.26 6.27 -16.41
N ILE A 129 13.33 5.58 -15.76
CA ILE A 129 12.34 4.75 -16.46
C ILE A 129 11.34 5.65 -17.17
N HIS A 130 11.35 5.64 -18.51
CA HIS A 130 10.42 6.42 -19.35
C HIS A 130 9.08 5.71 -19.59
N GLU A 131 9.06 4.38 -19.48
CA GLU A 131 7.84 3.59 -19.68
C GLU A 131 6.92 3.70 -18.45
N GLU A 132 5.85 4.48 -18.57
CA GLU A 132 4.91 4.73 -17.48
C GLU A 132 4.20 3.44 -17.00
N LEU A 133 3.93 2.50 -17.92
CA LEU A 133 3.31 1.22 -17.55
C LEU A 133 4.17 0.40 -16.60
N LEU A 134 5.50 0.50 -16.68
CA LEU A 134 6.40 -0.19 -15.74
C LEU A 134 6.35 0.41 -14.32
N LYS A 135 5.93 1.65 -14.22
CA LYS A 135 5.80 2.38 -12.94
C LYS A 135 4.39 2.24 -12.34
N SER A 136 3.45 1.73 -13.11
CA SER A 136 2.04 1.59 -12.72
C SER A 136 1.68 0.14 -12.36
N PRO A 137 0.80 -0.08 -11.38
CA PRO A 137 0.21 -1.39 -11.14
C PRO A 137 -0.70 -1.88 -12.28
N GLU A 138 -1.09 -0.99 -13.20
CA GLU A 138 -1.98 -1.31 -14.33
C GLU A 138 -1.43 -2.39 -15.25
N LEU A 139 -0.10 -2.39 -15.51
CA LEU A 139 0.54 -3.43 -16.31
C LEU A 139 0.28 -4.84 -15.73
N THR A 140 0.42 -4.97 -14.41
CA THR A 140 0.10 -6.22 -13.71
C THR A 140 -1.38 -6.57 -13.89
N GLY A 141 -2.28 -5.60 -13.78
CA GLY A 141 -3.71 -5.79 -13.98
C GLY A 141 -4.04 -6.27 -15.40
N ILE A 142 -3.40 -5.70 -16.43
CA ILE A 142 -3.56 -6.10 -17.83
C ILE A 142 -3.15 -7.56 -18.02
N TRP A 143 -2.00 -7.95 -17.49
CA TRP A 143 -1.50 -9.33 -17.61
C TRP A 143 -2.35 -10.32 -16.83
N GLU A 144 -2.74 -10.00 -15.60
CA GLU A 144 -3.64 -10.85 -14.80
C GLU A 144 -5.00 -11.05 -15.49
N LYS A 145 -5.56 -10.00 -16.12
CA LYS A 145 -6.78 -10.11 -16.90
C LYS A 145 -6.59 -11.08 -18.07
N LYS A 146 -5.54 -10.89 -18.89
CA LYS A 146 -5.27 -11.77 -20.04
C LYS A 146 -5.02 -13.22 -19.61
N LEU A 147 -4.31 -13.45 -18.51
CA LEU A 147 -4.09 -14.79 -17.99
C LEU A 147 -5.40 -15.45 -17.56
N ARG A 148 -6.31 -14.70 -16.94
CA ARG A 148 -7.66 -15.18 -16.59
C ARG A 148 -8.49 -15.50 -17.85
N ASP A 149 -8.42 -14.64 -18.86
CA ASP A 149 -9.11 -14.87 -20.13
C ASP A 149 -8.58 -16.14 -20.85
N ILE A 150 -7.28 -16.43 -20.73
CA ILE A 150 -6.67 -17.69 -21.22
C ILE A 150 -7.23 -18.89 -20.45
N GLU A 151 -7.32 -18.80 -19.13
CA GLU A 151 -7.90 -19.85 -18.27
C GLU A 151 -9.34 -20.17 -18.67
N HIS A 152 -10.13 -19.14 -18.99
CA HIS A 152 -11.50 -19.28 -19.48
C HIS A 152 -11.61 -19.60 -20.98
N LYS A 153 -10.49 -19.81 -21.68
CA LYS A 153 -10.43 -20.07 -23.12
C LYS A 153 -11.02 -18.93 -24.00
N GLN A 154 -10.99 -17.71 -23.49
CA GLN A 154 -11.45 -16.50 -24.17
C GLN A 154 -10.32 -15.75 -24.87
N TYR A 155 -9.07 -16.10 -24.56
CA TYR A 155 -7.86 -15.50 -25.14
C TYR A 155 -6.81 -16.57 -25.46
N ASP A 156 -6.06 -16.39 -26.56
CA ASP A 156 -5.03 -17.34 -26.98
C ASP A 156 -3.70 -17.13 -26.25
N ALA A 157 -3.14 -18.22 -25.69
CA ALA A 157 -1.89 -18.16 -24.96
C ALA A 157 -0.69 -17.83 -25.86
N GLY A 158 -0.71 -18.27 -27.13
CA GLY A 158 0.35 -17.97 -28.08
C GLY A 158 0.36 -16.48 -28.46
N GLN A 159 -0.82 -15.90 -28.62
CA GLN A 159 -0.98 -14.46 -28.84
C GLN A 159 -0.45 -13.67 -27.65
N PHE A 160 -0.79 -14.06 -26.42
CA PHE A 160 -0.27 -13.41 -25.22
C PHE A 160 1.26 -13.38 -25.18
N ILE A 161 1.91 -14.51 -25.46
CA ILE A 161 3.37 -14.61 -25.49
C ILE A 161 3.98 -13.72 -26.59
N SER A 162 3.34 -13.64 -27.75
CA SER A 162 3.80 -12.78 -28.83
C SER A 162 3.74 -11.31 -28.47
N GLU A 163 2.63 -10.86 -27.93
CA GLU A 163 2.45 -9.48 -27.46
C GLU A 163 3.44 -9.13 -26.32
N LEU A 164 3.67 -10.05 -25.40
CA LEU A 164 4.66 -9.86 -24.34
C LEU A 164 6.07 -9.68 -24.89
N LYS A 165 6.46 -10.48 -25.87
CA LYS A 165 7.77 -10.36 -26.55
C LYS A 165 7.90 -9.03 -27.29
N GLU A 166 6.86 -8.61 -28.00
CA GLU A 166 6.84 -7.32 -28.70
C GLU A 166 6.99 -6.16 -27.72
N GLN A 167 6.25 -6.17 -26.61
CA GLN A 167 6.33 -5.15 -25.56
C GLN A 167 7.74 -5.10 -24.95
N ILE A 168 8.32 -6.25 -24.58
CA ILE A 168 9.68 -6.31 -24.05
C ILE A 168 10.69 -5.77 -25.07
N THR A 169 10.55 -6.16 -26.34
CA THR A 169 11.44 -5.68 -27.41
C THR A 169 11.36 -4.17 -27.60
N ALA A 170 10.13 -3.62 -27.56
CA ALA A 170 9.91 -2.18 -27.65
C ALA A 170 10.58 -1.43 -26.48
N ILE A 171 10.42 -1.91 -25.25
CA ILE A 171 11.04 -1.33 -24.04
C ILE A 171 12.57 -1.38 -24.15
N VAL A 172 13.14 -2.53 -24.54
CA VAL A 172 14.59 -2.68 -24.71
C VAL A 172 15.14 -1.73 -25.78
N ASN A 173 14.47 -1.64 -26.92
CA ASN A 173 14.89 -0.73 -27.99
C ASN A 173 14.80 0.74 -27.56
N GLN A 174 13.78 1.12 -26.80
CA GLN A 174 13.64 2.47 -26.24
C GLN A 174 14.79 2.78 -25.29
N VAL A 175 15.13 1.86 -24.38
CA VAL A 175 16.24 2.03 -23.44
C VAL A 175 17.58 2.12 -24.20
N LEU A 176 17.78 1.31 -25.22
CA LEU A 176 19.01 1.34 -26.05
C LEU A 176 19.12 2.62 -26.90
N ALA A 177 17.99 3.18 -27.33
CA ALA A 177 17.93 4.42 -28.10
C ALA A 177 18.13 5.68 -27.21
N ASP A 178 17.99 5.54 -25.90
CA ASP A 178 18.20 6.63 -24.97
C ASP A 178 19.69 6.94 -24.81
N ASN A 179 20.16 7.92 -25.59
CA ASN A 179 21.55 8.42 -25.54
C ASN A 179 21.77 9.44 -24.41
N SER A 180 20.85 9.58 -23.45
CA SER A 180 20.92 10.60 -22.40
C SER A 180 22.11 10.44 -21.43
N ASN A 181 22.87 9.36 -21.55
CA ASN A 181 24.06 9.05 -20.73
C ASN A 181 23.80 9.13 -19.22
N ARG A 182 22.54 8.92 -18.81
CA ARG A 182 22.12 8.96 -17.41
C ARG A 182 22.67 7.76 -16.69
N LYS A 183 23.65 7.99 -15.83
CA LYS A 183 24.18 6.96 -14.93
C LYS A 183 23.46 7.08 -13.60
N LEU A 184 23.06 5.95 -13.04
CA LEU A 184 22.67 5.87 -11.64
C LEU A 184 23.94 6.13 -10.81
N GLU A 185 24.04 7.29 -10.19
CA GLU A 185 25.03 7.51 -9.15
C GLU A 185 24.58 6.72 -7.91
N LEU A 186 25.32 5.67 -7.59
CA LEU A 186 25.14 4.94 -6.35
C LEU A 186 25.71 5.83 -5.23
N THR A 187 24.89 6.70 -4.68
CA THR A 187 25.24 7.41 -3.45
C THR A 187 25.12 6.42 -2.31
N GLU A 188 26.25 6.11 -1.67
CA GLU A 188 26.26 5.47 -0.35
C GLU A 188 25.69 6.50 0.64
N ASP A 189 24.45 6.28 1.10
CA ASP A 189 23.81 7.03 2.20
C ASP A 189 24.13 6.38 3.55
#